data_1ea272b66f69a5ce516bd0e1bbc5bd09
#
_entry.id   1ea272b66f69a5ce516bd0e1bbc5bd09
#
_cell.length_a   1.000
_cell.length_b   1.000
_cell.length_c   1.000
_cell.angle_alpha   90.00
_cell.angle_beta   90.00
_cell.angle_gamma   90.00
#
_symmetry.space_group_name_H-M   'P 1'
#
loop_
_entity.id
_entity.type
_entity.pdbx_description
1 polymer ?
#
loop_
_entity_poly.entity_id
_entity_poly.type
_entity_poly.pdbx_seq_one_letter_code
_entity_poly.pdbx_strand_id
1 'polypeptide(L)'
;IETSNLKLKYRKGTDPRIVPASANNLKVVVSNHGVPSIWYPGKPDPQNLKGTCRTLDGLMGDSKRSEMENGLVSRSGWAVIDDAWTATRADGGSSYALVYNNEVGYSWWAPRADEHAMDTYLLGYGDNYKKAVSDYTKIAGKIPLPPDYVFGYWYSKYASYSEQDYRNIMADLKTNKIPTDVMILDMDWHWNGNDYSQSAGRGRWTGWSWNTNLLPDPKGLLADMHSQNFKTALNLHPADGINEIESPAYFSQMRKDLNGKYLEGNTIKWSLDYTDFTKSFFRNIIRDHESEGVDFWWLDWQQYLTSPYTKALSETFWCNHVFFNEAIKRAD
;
A
#
# COMPACT_ATOMS: atom_id res chain seq x y z
N ILE A 1 -34.39 -1.71 14.61
CA ILE A 1 -33.54 -0.60 15.03
C ILE A 1 -34.01 0.65 14.29
N GLU A 2 -34.15 1.75 15.00
CA GLU A 2 -34.55 3.05 14.45
C GLU A 2 -33.66 4.16 15.04
N THR A 3 -33.21 5.03 14.19
CA THR A 3 -32.44 6.25 14.53
C THR A 3 -33.09 7.46 13.85
N SER A 4 -32.54 8.67 14.04
CA SER A 4 -33.04 9.86 13.34
C SER A 4 -32.98 9.74 11.80
N ASN A 5 -32.03 8.98 11.27
CA ASN A 5 -31.73 8.94 9.84
C ASN A 5 -32.03 7.61 9.16
N LEU A 6 -32.20 6.52 9.92
CA LEU A 6 -32.45 5.20 9.34
C LEU A 6 -33.38 4.34 10.18
N LYS A 7 -34.07 3.44 9.49
CA LYS A 7 -34.90 2.39 10.09
C LYS A 7 -34.54 1.03 9.50
N LEU A 8 -33.96 0.16 10.35
CA LEU A 8 -33.57 -1.18 9.99
C LEU A 8 -34.64 -2.18 10.43
N LYS A 9 -35.06 -3.02 9.51
CA LYS A 9 -35.93 -4.18 9.77
C LYS A 9 -35.17 -5.46 9.36
N TYR A 10 -35.03 -6.37 10.33
CA TYR A 10 -34.43 -7.68 10.10
C TYR A 10 -35.36 -8.77 10.65
N ARG A 11 -35.59 -9.79 9.85
CA ARG A 11 -36.33 -11.01 10.26
C ARG A 11 -35.31 -12.11 10.43
N LYS A 12 -35.01 -12.44 11.67
CA LYS A 12 -34.09 -13.53 12.02
C LYS A 12 -34.68 -14.87 11.53
N GLY A 13 -33.89 -15.67 10.81
CA GLY A 13 -34.14 -17.06 10.58
C GLY A 13 -33.86 -17.91 11.81
N THR A 14 -34.19 -19.19 11.76
CA THR A 14 -33.92 -20.15 12.87
C THR A 14 -32.42 -20.38 13.09
N ASP A 15 -31.59 -20.27 12.04
CA ASP A 15 -30.14 -20.26 12.11
C ASP A 15 -29.59 -19.17 11.15
N PRO A 16 -28.92 -18.12 11.66
CA PRO A 16 -28.38 -17.06 10.82
C PRO A 16 -27.24 -17.51 9.90
N ARG A 17 -26.60 -18.66 10.17
CA ARG A 17 -25.59 -19.26 9.30
C ARG A 17 -26.22 -19.97 8.09
N ILE A 18 -27.45 -20.46 8.24
CA ILE A 18 -28.21 -21.16 7.20
C ILE A 18 -29.05 -20.16 6.42
N VAL A 19 -29.49 -19.08 7.04
CA VAL A 19 -30.30 -18.02 6.42
C VAL A 19 -29.56 -16.69 6.53
N PRO A 20 -28.55 -16.48 5.69
CA PRO A 20 -27.79 -15.23 5.69
C PRO A 20 -28.71 -14.03 5.40
N ALA A 21 -28.28 -12.85 5.81
CA ALA A 21 -29.00 -11.62 5.51
C ALA A 21 -29.11 -11.43 3.99
N SER A 22 -30.32 -11.16 3.53
CA SER A 22 -30.68 -11.05 2.11
C SER A 22 -31.78 -10.00 1.93
N ALA A 23 -32.09 -9.66 0.70
CA ALA A 23 -33.18 -8.74 0.37
C ALA A 23 -34.55 -9.18 0.95
N ASN A 24 -34.73 -10.47 1.26
CA ASN A 24 -35.97 -11.02 1.79
C ASN A 24 -36.14 -10.84 3.31
N ASN A 25 -35.02 -10.71 4.05
CA ASN A 25 -35.04 -10.69 5.50
C ASN A 25 -34.39 -9.45 6.14
N LEU A 26 -33.61 -8.68 5.38
CA LEU A 26 -32.97 -7.44 5.85
C LEU A 26 -33.29 -6.27 4.92
N LYS A 27 -33.81 -5.21 5.50
CA LYS A 27 -34.13 -3.98 4.80
C LYS A 27 -33.82 -2.78 5.67
N VAL A 28 -33.16 -1.78 5.10
CA VAL A 28 -32.91 -0.50 5.75
C VAL A 28 -33.50 0.62 4.92
N VAL A 29 -34.28 1.46 5.57
CA VAL A 29 -34.80 2.72 5.01
C VAL A 29 -33.92 3.84 5.55
N VAL A 30 -33.36 4.63 4.65
CA VAL A 30 -32.51 5.80 4.97
C VAL A 30 -33.26 7.05 4.55
N SER A 31 -33.30 8.08 5.41
CA SER A 31 -33.81 9.39 5.05
C SER A 31 -32.80 10.11 4.16
N ASN A 32 -33.22 10.52 2.97
CA ASN A 32 -32.40 11.24 2.01
C ASN A 32 -33.20 12.40 1.44
N HIS A 33 -32.93 13.65 1.85
CA HIS A 33 -33.67 14.85 1.46
C HIS A 33 -35.21 14.74 1.61
N GLY A 34 -35.63 14.08 2.67
CA GLY A 34 -37.08 13.85 2.91
C GLY A 34 -37.68 12.71 2.03
N VAL A 35 -36.92 12.13 1.11
CA VAL A 35 -37.35 11.00 0.30
C VAL A 35 -36.70 9.73 0.87
N PRO A 36 -37.48 8.69 1.21
CA PRO A 36 -36.92 7.44 1.71
C PRO A 36 -36.10 6.72 0.64
N SER A 37 -34.82 6.47 0.92
CA SER A 37 -33.98 5.58 0.15
C SER A 37 -33.90 4.20 0.84
N ILE A 38 -33.94 3.13 0.08
CA ILE A 38 -34.00 1.79 0.63
C ILE A 38 -32.76 1.03 0.25
N TRP A 39 -32.09 0.42 1.23
CA TRP A 39 -31.03 -0.54 1.03
C TRP A 39 -31.44 -1.95 1.49
N TYR A 40 -30.88 -2.95 0.84
CA TYR A 40 -30.91 -4.36 1.22
C TYR A 40 -29.65 -5.06 0.70
N PRO A 41 -29.24 -6.22 1.27
CA PRO A 41 -28.07 -6.96 0.80
C PRO A 41 -28.11 -7.26 -0.69
N GLY A 42 -27.03 -6.98 -1.38
CA GLY A 42 -26.92 -7.17 -2.83
C GLY A 42 -27.49 -6.04 -3.69
N LYS A 43 -28.05 -4.97 -3.07
CA LYS A 43 -28.53 -3.82 -3.86
C LYS A 43 -27.36 -3.06 -4.47
N PRO A 44 -27.33 -2.85 -5.80
CA PRO A 44 -26.33 -2.03 -6.44
C PRO A 44 -26.50 -0.54 -6.08
N ASP A 45 -25.39 0.19 -6.04
CA ASP A 45 -25.38 1.63 -5.79
C ASP A 45 -24.79 2.40 -6.99
N PRO A 46 -25.58 2.63 -8.05
CA PRO A 46 -25.11 3.34 -9.24
C PRO A 46 -24.84 4.84 -9.00
N GLN A 47 -25.27 5.37 -7.86
CA GLN A 47 -25.08 6.78 -7.48
C GLN A 47 -23.96 6.97 -6.46
N ASN A 48 -23.16 5.93 -6.19
CA ASN A 48 -22.00 6.03 -5.32
C ASN A 48 -21.00 7.03 -5.91
N LEU A 49 -20.46 7.89 -5.07
CA LEU A 49 -19.50 8.93 -5.51
C LEU A 49 -18.09 8.36 -5.73
N LYS A 50 -17.97 7.05 -5.54
CA LYS A 50 -16.74 6.29 -5.71
C LYS A 50 -15.66 6.64 -4.69
N GLY A 51 -14.60 5.87 -4.73
CA GLY A 51 -13.41 6.06 -3.91
C GLY A 51 -12.17 6.21 -4.79
N THR A 52 -11.04 5.93 -4.20
CA THR A 52 -9.78 5.81 -4.94
C THR A 52 -9.62 4.40 -5.50
N CYS A 53 -8.76 4.24 -6.48
CA CYS A 53 -8.22 2.93 -6.84
C CYS A 53 -7.34 2.38 -5.73
N ARG A 54 -7.34 1.07 -5.54
CA ARG A 54 -6.44 0.40 -4.58
C ARG A 54 -5.00 0.33 -5.08
N THR A 55 -4.80 0.43 -6.38
CA THR A 55 -3.49 0.32 -7.01
C THR A 55 -3.38 1.30 -8.16
N LEU A 56 -2.18 1.82 -8.39
CA LEU A 56 -1.88 2.62 -9.57
C LEU A 56 -1.74 1.76 -10.83
N ASP A 57 -1.47 0.47 -10.69
CA ASP A 57 -1.26 -0.45 -11.81
C ASP A 57 -2.47 -0.53 -12.74
N GLY A 58 -3.67 -0.38 -12.21
CA GLY A 58 -4.90 -0.35 -13.00
C GLY A 58 -5.18 0.97 -13.72
N LEU A 59 -4.38 2.01 -13.48
CA LEU A 59 -4.59 3.35 -14.05
C LEU A 59 -3.64 3.64 -15.21
N MET A 60 -2.57 2.88 -15.37
CA MET A 60 -1.50 3.14 -16.32
C MET A 60 -1.67 2.32 -17.60
N GLY A 61 -1.98 3.01 -18.67
CA GLY A 61 -1.54 2.69 -20.02
C GLY A 61 -2.30 1.65 -20.81
N ASP A 62 -2.90 0.67 -20.23
CA ASP A 62 -3.70 -0.30 -20.96
C ASP A 62 -5.17 0.10 -20.98
N SER A 63 -5.83 -0.20 -22.08
CA SER A 63 -7.22 0.13 -22.39
C SER A 63 -8.29 -0.33 -21.35
N LYS A 64 -7.88 -0.93 -20.25
CA LYS A 64 -8.71 -1.36 -19.14
C LYS A 64 -8.36 -0.55 -17.89
N ARG A 65 -8.81 0.69 -17.84
CA ARG A 65 -8.84 1.42 -16.56
C ARG A 65 -9.66 0.62 -15.57
N SER A 66 -9.07 0.27 -14.44
CA SER A 66 -9.83 -0.26 -13.32
C SER A 66 -10.89 0.78 -12.93
N GLU A 67 -12.15 0.36 -12.86
CA GLU A 67 -13.20 1.23 -12.35
C GLU A 67 -12.89 1.55 -10.90
N MET A 68 -13.08 2.79 -10.50
CA MET A 68 -12.98 3.18 -9.10
C MET A 68 -14.02 2.41 -8.29
N GLU A 69 -13.60 1.89 -7.15
CA GLU A 69 -14.48 1.18 -6.23
C GLU A 69 -15.49 2.11 -5.56
N ASN A 70 -16.54 1.52 -5.00
CA ASN A 70 -17.50 2.27 -4.22
C ASN A 70 -16.84 2.85 -2.97
N GLY A 71 -17.06 4.14 -2.75
CA GLY A 71 -16.57 4.88 -1.60
C GLY A 71 -17.59 4.98 -0.47
N LEU A 72 -17.26 5.81 0.51
CA LEU A 72 -18.00 5.99 1.77
C LEU A 72 -19.27 6.82 1.65
N VAL A 73 -19.49 7.46 0.50
CA VAL A 73 -20.60 8.39 0.29
C VAL A 73 -21.28 8.17 -1.06
N SER A 74 -22.58 8.40 -1.09
CA SER A 74 -23.40 8.18 -2.27
C SER A 74 -24.57 9.16 -2.32
N ARG A 75 -24.98 9.55 -3.52
CA ARG A 75 -26.22 10.29 -3.74
C ARG A 75 -27.47 9.46 -3.44
N SER A 76 -27.33 8.13 -3.34
CA SER A 76 -28.38 7.25 -2.83
C SER A 76 -28.66 7.47 -1.33
N GLY A 77 -27.84 8.27 -0.62
CA GLY A 77 -27.97 8.54 0.80
C GLY A 77 -27.41 7.46 1.72
N TRP A 78 -26.87 6.39 1.15
CA TRP A 78 -26.22 5.28 1.88
C TRP A 78 -25.01 4.75 1.13
N ALA A 79 -24.06 4.21 1.87
CA ALA A 79 -22.94 3.45 1.35
C ALA A 79 -22.72 2.20 2.20
N VAL A 80 -22.05 1.20 1.66
CA VAL A 80 -21.81 -0.08 2.31
C VAL A 80 -20.33 -0.40 2.27
N ILE A 81 -19.81 -0.82 3.42
CA ILE A 81 -18.50 -1.42 3.54
C ILE A 81 -18.70 -2.85 3.96
N ASP A 82 -18.23 -3.77 3.15
CA ASP A 82 -18.22 -5.20 3.45
C ASP A 82 -16.84 -5.55 4.04
N ASP A 83 -16.77 -5.67 5.37
CA ASP A 83 -15.53 -6.02 6.08
C ASP A 83 -15.32 -7.54 6.15
N ALA A 84 -16.30 -8.34 5.74
CA ALA A 84 -16.08 -9.76 5.50
C ALA A 84 -15.11 -9.99 4.34
N TRP A 85 -15.08 -9.05 3.39
CA TRP A 85 -14.14 -8.98 2.28
C TRP A 85 -13.08 -7.92 2.58
N THR A 86 -12.13 -8.25 3.43
CA THR A 86 -11.04 -7.31 3.70
C THR A 86 -10.25 -7.02 2.43
N ALA A 87 -9.62 -5.85 2.38
CA ALA A 87 -8.73 -5.44 1.29
C ALA A 87 -7.58 -6.42 1.01
N THR A 88 -7.38 -7.38 1.88
CA THR A 88 -6.35 -8.42 1.78
C THR A 88 -6.79 -9.61 0.93
N ARG A 89 -8.08 -9.71 0.57
CA ARG A 89 -8.57 -10.83 -0.24
C ARG A 89 -8.45 -10.51 -1.72
N ALA A 90 -7.78 -11.38 -2.46
CA ALA A 90 -7.52 -11.19 -3.88
C ALA A 90 -8.22 -12.21 -4.80
N ASP A 91 -8.60 -13.37 -4.29
CA ASP A 91 -9.00 -14.52 -5.10
C ASP A 91 -10.46 -14.97 -4.95
N GLY A 92 -11.23 -14.31 -4.11
CA GLY A 92 -12.58 -14.76 -3.81
C GLY A 92 -12.68 -16.00 -2.90
N GLY A 93 -11.53 -16.53 -2.43
CA GLY A 93 -11.45 -17.69 -1.54
C GLY A 93 -11.73 -17.37 -0.08
N SER A 94 -10.81 -17.73 0.81
CA SER A 94 -10.92 -17.49 2.25
C SER A 94 -10.84 -16.01 2.59
N SER A 95 -11.60 -15.56 3.57
CA SER A 95 -11.48 -14.20 4.10
C SER A 95 -10.38 -14.11 5.16
N TYR A 96 -9.73 -12.97 5.24
CA TYR A 96 -8.65 -12.71 6.19
C TYR A 96 -9.01 -11.52 7.07
N ALA A 97 -8.47 -11.53 8.27
CA ALA A 97 -8.55 -10.42 9.22
C ALA A 97 -7.14 -9.93 9.55
N LEU A 98 -7.02 -8.71 10.01
CA LEU A 98 -5.79 -8.20 10.62
C LEU A 98 -5.84 -8.47 12.12
N VAL A 99 -4.88 -9.24 12.63
CA VAL A 99 -4.76 -9.62 14.04
C VAL A 99 -3.38 -9.20 14.53
N TYR A 100 -3.30 -8.62 15.74
CA TYR A 100 -2.03 -8.20 16.29
C TYR A 100 -1.06 -9.39 16.38
N ASN A 101 0.16 -9.18 15.89
CA ASN A 101 1.21 -10.19 15.85
C ASN A 101 2.43 -9.68 16.63
N ASN A 102 2.78 -10.41 17.71
CA ASN A 102 3.91 -10.05 18.58
C ASN A 102 5.28 -10.13 17.86
N GLU A 103 5.42 -10.92 16.81
CA GLU A 103 6.70 -11.06 16.12
C GLU A 103 7.10 -9.82 15.34
N VAL A 104 6.10 -9.12 14.78
CA VAL A 104 6.31 -7.88 14.02
C VAL A 104 5.87 -6.65 14.79
N GLY A 105 5.06 -6.78 15.84
CA GLY A 105 4.64 -5.68 16.71
C GLY A 105 3.51 -4.82 16.14
N TYR A 106 2.80 -5.31 15.13
CA TYR A 106 1.61 -4.69 14.54
C TYR A 106 0.66 -5.75 13.97
N SER A 107 -0.48 -5.34 13.44
CA SER A 107 -1.48 -6.26 12.91
C SER A 107 -0.99 -6.97 11.66
N TRP A 108 -1.15 -8.28 11.64
CA TRP A 108 -0.76 -9.19 10.57
C TRP A 108 -1.97 -9.95 10.05
N TRP A 109 -1.92 -10.41 8.82
CA TRP A 109 -3.01 -11.19 8.25
C TRP A 109 -3.16 -12.55 8.94
N ALA A 110 -4.41 -12.97 9.12
CA ALA A 110 -4.77 -14.29 9.63
C ALA A 110 -6.07 -14.77 8.97
N PRO A 111 -6.24 -16.06 8.71
CA PRO A 111 -7.51 -16.59 8.21
C PRO A 111 -8.64 -16.29 9.21
N ARG A 112 -9.82 -15.92 8.72
CA ARG A 112 -11.02 -15.82 9.55
C ARG A 112 -11.54 -17.22 9.89
N ALA A 113 -11.94 -17.41 11.14
CA ALA A 113 -12.45 -18.69 11.62
C ALA A 113 -13.84 -19.04 11.03
N ASP A 114 -14.63 -18.04 10.64
CA ASP A 114 -15.96 -18.21 10.05
C ASP A 114 -16.01 -17.48 8.69
N GLU A 115 -15.89 -18.26 7.62
CA GLU A 115 -15.92 -17.76 6.22
C GLU A 115 -17.31 -17.27 5.80
N HIS A 116 -18.34 -17.58 6.58
CA HIS A 116 -19.72 -17.21 6.29
C HIS A 116 -20.23 -16.02 7.13
N ALA A 117 -19.40 -15.49 8.03
CA ALA A 117 -19.78 -14.33 8.82
C ALA A 117 -19.95 -13.11 7.93
N MET A 118 -21.12 -12.51 7.97
CA MET A 118 -21.35 -11.19 7.39
C MET A 118 -20.87 -10.13 8.37
N ASP A 119 -19.94 -9.30 7.93
CA ASP A 119 -19.47 -8.13 8.66
C ASP A 119 -19.62 -6.91 7.76
N THR A 120 -20.78 -6.26 7.88
CA THR A 120 -21.18 -5.19 6.96
C THR A 120 -21.51 -3.92 7.70
N TYR A 121 -20.84 -2.84 7.35
CA TYR A 121 -21.13 -1.49 7.85
C TYR A 121 -22.01 -0.75 6.83
N LEU A 122 -23.20 -0.35 7.26
CA LEU A 122 -24.08 0.51 6.47
C LEU A 122 -23.98 1.96 6.98
N LEU A 123 -23.53 2.85 6.13
CA LEU A 123 -23.46 4.29 6.36
C LEU A 123 -24.70 4.97 5.77
N GLY A 124 -25.67 5.30 6.60
CA GLY A 124 -26.95 5.91 6.18
C GLY A 124 -27.08 7.36 6.64
N TYR A 125 -26.42 8.27 5.95
CA TYR A 125 -26.31 9.69 6.32
C TYR A 125 -27.05 10.66 5.40
N GLY A 126 -27.75 10.14 4.39
CA GLY A 126 -28.35 11.01 3.35
C GLY A 126 -27.23 11.77 2.61
N ASP A 127 -27.35 13.09 2.58
CA ASP A 127 -26.38 14.01 1.98
C ASP A 127 -25.33 14.55 2.96
N ASN A 128 -25.39 14.16 4.23
CA ASN A 128 -24.41 14.59 5.23
C ASN A 128 -23.09 13.83 5.11
N TYR A 129 -22.42 14.02 3.98
CA TYR A 129 -21.17 13.31 3.62
C TYR A 129 -20.05 13.55 4.62
N LYS A 130 -19.91 14.77 5.14
CA LYS A 130 -18.90 15.10 6.16
C LYS A 130 -19.10 14.27 7.43
N LYS A 131 -20.35 14.10 7.86
CA LYS A 131 -20.69 13.32 9.05
C LYS A 131 -20.42 11.83 8.82
N ALA A 132 -20.75 11.30 7.62
CA ALA A 132 -20.46 9.93 7.25
C ALA A 132 -18.96 9.63 7.37
N VAL A 133 -18.10 10.46 6.76
CA VAL A 133 -16.64 10.30 6.83
C VAL A 133 -16.14 10.46 8.28
N SER A 134 -16.62 11.48 9.01
CA SER A 134 -16.23 11.70 10.40
C SER A 134 -16.60 10.53 11.33
N ASP A 135 -17.75 9.89 11.12
CA ASP A 135 -18.15 8.75 11.94
C ASP A 135 -17.42 7.47 11.50
N TYR A 136 -17.11 7.35 10.22
CA TYR A 136 -16.29 6.25 9.74
C TYR A 136 -14.90 6.22 10.40
N THR A 137 -14.26 7.37 10.59
CA THR A 137 -12.96 7.43 11.26
C THR A 137 -12.98 7.00 12.73
N LYS A 138 -14.16 6.92 13.36
CA LYS A 138 -14.30 6.36 14.71
C LYS A 138 -14.23 4.82 14.71
N ILE A 139 -14.55 4.21 13.59
CA ILE A 139 -14.52 2.75 13.38
C ILE A 139 -13.16 2.33 12.81
N ALA A 140 -12.75 2.97 11.72
CA ALA A 140 -11.54 2.62 10.97
C ALA A 140 -10.25 3.25 11.52
N GLY A 141 -10.37 4.14 12.51
CA GLY A 141 -9.25 4.93 13.02
C GLY A 141 -9.09 6.26 12.26
N LYS A 142 -8.35 7.17 12.86
CA LYS A 142 -8.05 8.47 12.28
C LYS A 142 -6.98 8.33 11.21
N ILE A 143 -7.12 9.10 10.13
CA ILE A 143 -6.06 9.24 9.14
C ILE A 143 -4.91 10.02 9.80
N PRO A 144 -3.69 9.47 9.85
CA PRO A 144 -2.54 10.19 10.40
C PRO A 144 -2.26 11.45 9.57
N LEU A 145 -1.95 12.54 10.24
CA LEU A 145 -1.49 13.74 9.57
C LEU A 145 -0.07 13.51 9.04
N PRO A 146 0.16 13.66 7.73
CA PRO A 146 1.50 13.50 7.20
C PRO A 146 2.40 14.69 7.59
N PRO A 147 3.74 14.53 7.57
CA PRO A 147 4.67 15.63 7.78
C PRO A 147 4.51 16.75 6.73
N ASP A 148 4.89 17.98 7.10
CA ASP A 148 4.69 19.16 6.26
C ASP A 148 5.32 19.05 4.87
N TYR A 149 6.49 18.45 4.76
CA TYR A 149 7.21 18.28 3.48
C TYR A 149 6.42 17.46 2.45
N VAL A 150 5.46 16.65 2.88
CA VAL A 150 4.61 15.87 1.97
C VAL A 150 3.74 16.78 1.08
N PHE A 151 3.40 17.95 1.56
CA PHE A 151 2.60 18.94 0.83
C PHE A 151 3.43 19.90 -0.03
N GLY A 152 4.75 19.78 0.02
CA GLY A 152 5.67 20.61 -0.74
C GLY A 152 5.93 20.09 -2.16
N TYR A 153 6.94 20.65 -2.81
CA TYR A 153 7.35 20.20 -4.14
C TYR A 153 8.36 19.04 -4.05
N TRP A 154 8.10 17.99 -4.81
CA TRP A 154 8.94 16.82 -4.95
C TRP A 154 9.59 16.80 -6.31
N TYR A 155 10.92 16.84 -6.37
CA TYR A 155 11.64 16.63 -7.62
C TYR A 155 11.82 15.13 -7.86
N SER A 156 11.30 14.67 -8.98
CA SER A 156 11.49 13.30 -9.46
C SER A 156 11.59 13.28 -10.99
N LYS A 157 12.52 12.50 -11.50
CA LYS A 157 12.60 12.23 -12.94
C LYS A 157 13.29 10.89 -13.17
N TYR A 158 12.67 10.06 -14.00
CA TYR A 158 13.30 8.84 -14.49
C TYR A 158 14.43 9.20 -15.47
N ALA A 159 15.64 9.17 -14.99
CA ALA A 159 16.86 9.40 -15.75
C ALA A 159 18.06 8.84 -14.98
N SER A 160 19.07 8.37 -15.70
CA SER A 160 20.34 7.89 -15.14
C SER A 160 21.20 9.06 -14.67
N TYR A 161 20.86 9.66 -13.54
CA TYR A 161 21.59 10.76 -12.97
C TYR A 161 22.80 10.30 -12.16
N SER A 162 23.95 10.97 -12.42
CA SER A 162 25.12 10.92 -11.54
C SER A 162 24.93 11.78 -10.30
N GLU A 163 25.81 11.60 -9.30
CA GLU A 163 25.87 12.51 -8.16
C GLU A 163 26.03 13.98 -8.57
N GLN A 164 26.83 14.24 -9.61
CA GLN A 164 27.03 15.59 -10.10
C GLN A 164 25.76 16.17 -10.71
N ASP A 165 24.95 15.36 -11.41
CA ASP A 165 23.67 15.79 -11.96
C ASP A 165 22.71 16.19 -10.83
N TYR A 166 22.62 15.39 -9.75
CA TYR A 166 21.82 15.77 -8.59
C TYR A 166 22.29 17.06 -7.94
N ARG A 167 23.62 17.27 -7.79
CA ARG A 167 24.18 18.52 -7.27
C ARG A 167 23.87 19.71 -8.17
N ASN A 168 23.91 19.53 -9.48
CA ASN A 168 23.55 20.58 -10.44
C ASN A 168 22.06 20.92 -10.35
N ILE A 169 21.19 19.91 -10.24
CA ILE A 169 19.75 20.11 -10.05
C ILE A 169 19.47 20.90 -8.76
N MET A 170 20.09 20.54 -7.64
CA MET A 170 19.95 21.30 -6.39
C MET A 170 20.39 22.75 -6.55
N ALA A 171 21.49 22.98 -7.23
CA ALA A 171 21.99 24.33 -7.51
C ALA A 171 21.02 25.14 -8.39
N ASP A 172 20.45 24.53 -9.41
CA ASP A 172 19.48 25.15 -10.31
C ASP A 172 18.18 25.49 -9.57
N LEU A 173 17.66 24.58 -8.75
CA LEU A 173 16.47 24.80 -7.91
C LEU A 173 16.69 26.01 -6.99
N LYS A 174 17.85 26.08 -6.35
CA LYS A 174 18.25 27.19 -5.47
C LYS A 174 18.39 28.51 -6.23
N THR A 175 19.09 28.49 -7.36
CA THR A 175 19.32 29.69 -8.20
C THR A 175 18.02 30.27 -8.71
N ASN A 176 17.10 29.42 -9.13
CA ASN A 176 15.77 29.80 -9.64
C ASN A 176 14.75 30.02 -8.53
N LYS A 177 15.14 29.89 -7.25
CA LYS A 177 14.28 30.07 -6.07
C LYS A 177 13.02 29.18 -6.12
N ILE A 178 13.17 27.95 -6.57
CA ILE A 178 12.11 26.96 -6.59
C ILE A 178 12.15 26.24 -5.23
N PRO A 179 11.12 26.44 -4.38
CA PRO A 179 11.06 25.75 -3.10
C PRO A 179 10.82 24.27 -3.38
N THR A 180 11.71 23.43 -2.86
CA THR A 180 11.65 21.98 -3.06
C THR A 180 11.89 21.31 -1.74
N ASP A 181 11.04 20.38 -1.37
CA ASP A 181 11.08 19.70 -0.08
C ASP A 181 11.66 18.30 -0.18
N VAL A 182 11.47 17.64 -1.33
CA VAL A 182 11.87 16.24 -1.51
C VAL A 182 12.69 16.07 -2.80
N MET A 183 13.77 15.33 -2.69
CA MET A 183 14.56 14.81 -3.80
C MET A 183 14.37 13.30 -3.90
N ILE A 184 13.82 12.84 -5.00
CA ILE A 184 13.65 11.41 -5.29
C ILE A 184 14.80 10.93 -6.17
N LEU A 185 15.44 9.85 -5.75
CA LEU A 185 16.35 9.09 -6.58
C LEU A 185 15.53 7.96 -7.23
N ASP A 186 15.33 8.09 -8.54
CA ASP A 186 14.56 7.12 -9.30
C ASP A 186 15.39 5.86 -9.58
N MET A 187 14.80 4.86 -10.19
CA MET A 187 15.26 3.46 -10.23
C MET A 187 16.74 3.23 -10.56
N ASP A 188 17.41 4.17 -11.22
CA ASP A 188 18.85 4.03 -11.53
C ASP A 188 19.77 4.31 -10.33
N TRP A 189 19.18 4.60 -9.15
CA TRP A 189 19.95 4.65 -7.90
C TRP A 189 20.58 3.30 -7.55
N HIS A 190 19.94 2.20 -7.95
CA HIS A 190 20.44 0.84 -7.78
C HIS A 190 20.92 0.27 -9.12
N TRP A 191 21.67 -0.79 -9.05
CA TRP A 191 22.02 -1.57 -10.23
C TRP A 191 20.73 -2.10 -10.88
N ASN A 192 20.58 -1.83 -12.17
CA ASN A 192 19.48 -2.36 -12.98
C ASN A 192 20.02 -3.19 -14.15
N GLY A 193 19.16 -3.91 -14.83
CA GLY A 193 19.58 -4.88 -15.84
C GLY A 193 20.30 -4.33 -17.07
N ASN A 194 20.33 -3.02 -17.26
CA ASN A 194 21.07 -2.42 -18.36
C ASN A 194 22.58 -2.52 -18.13
N ASP A 195 23.01 -2.46 -16.87
CA ASP A 195 24.43 -2.57 -16.49
C ASP A 195 24.89 -4.03 -16.32
N TYR A 196 23.95 -4.93 -16.07
CA TYR A 196 24.18 -6.39 -15.97
C TYR A 196 23.75 -7.13 -17.24
N SER A 197 23.58 -6.45 -18.35
CA SER A 197 23.01 -6.97 -19.60
C SER A 197 23.65 -8.21 -20.16
N GLN A 198 24.83 -8.58 -19.69
CA GLN A 198 25.56 -9.74 -20.16
C GLN A 198 25.12 -11.07 -19.55
N SER A 199 24.38 -11.07 -18.46
CA SER A 199 24.11 -12.31 -17.73
C SER A 199 22.65 -12.73 -17.62
N ALA A 200 21.66 -11.88 -17.92
CA ALA A 200 20.27 -12.24 -17.66
C ALA A 200 19.23 -11.82 -18.72
N GLY A 201 19.56 -11.07 -19.75
CA GLY A 201 18.67 -10.78 -20.88
C GLY A 201 17.36 -10.05 -20.57
N ARG A 202 17.21 -9.50 -19.37
CA ARG A 202 16.04 -8.74 -18.94
C ARG A 202 16.50 -7.51 -18.18
N GLY A 203 16.06 -6.34 -18.59
CA GLY A 203 16.12 -5.14 -17.77
C GLY A 203 15.40 -5.43 -16.46
N ARG A 204 16.07 -5.24 -15.32
CA ARG A 204 15.47 -5.53 -14.02
C ARG A 204 15.09 -4.25 -13.34
N TRP A 205 13.82 -4.15 -13.01
CA TRP A 205 13.28 -3.02 -12.27
C TRP A 205 13.62 -3.09 -10.78
N THR A 206 13.89 -4.30 -10.27
CA THR A 206 14.21 -4.56 -8.87
C THR A 206 15.70 -4.58 -8.65
N GLY A 207 16.21 -3.83 -7.69
CA GLY A 207 17.57 -3.85 -7.20
C GLY A 207 17.67 -3.18 -5.84
N TRP A 208 18.74 -3.50 -5.08
CA TRP A 208 18.89 -3.08 -3.68
C TRP A 208 20.26 -2.48 -3.36
N SER A 209 21.25 -2.68 -4.21
CA SER A 209 22.59 -2.15 -4.02
C SER A 209 22.79 -0.87 -4.84
N TRP A 210 23.48 0.11 -4.25
CA TRP A 210 23.79 1.35 -4.94
C TRP A 210 24.50 1.13 -6.27
N ASN A 211 24.07 1.84 -7.29
CA ASN A 211 24.79 1.92 -8.57
C ASN A 211 25.99 2.85 -8.42
N THR A 212 27.09 2.29 -7.99
CA THR A 212 28.31 3.07 -7.70
C THR A 212 28.99 3.66 -8.93
N ASN A 213 28.55 3.31 -10.15
CA ASN A 213 28.98 4.02 -11.35
C ASN A 213 28.37 5.41 -11.46
N LEU A 214 27.11 5.54 -11.05
CA LEU A 214 26.40 6.82 -11.02
C LEU A 214 26.58 7.54 -9.68
N LEU A 215 26.52 6.80 -8.61
CA LEU A 215 26.51 7.28 -7.22
C LEU A 215 27.67 6.64 -6.46
N PRO A 216 28.92 7.09 -6.67
CA PRO A 216 30.10 6.52 -6.02
C PRO A 216 30.17 6.82 -4.52
N ASP A 217 29.56 7.91 -4.04
CA ASP A 217 29.42 8.26 -2.62
C ASP A 217 27.98 8.65 -2.25
N PRO A 218 27.07 7.65 -2.20
CA PRO A 218 25.66 7.93 -1.95
C PRO A 218 25.42 8.58 -0.59
N LYS A 219 26.20 8.22 0.45
CA LYS A 219 26.10 8.84 1.78
C LYS A 219 26.44 10.33 1.75
N GLY A 220 27.51 10.70 1.03
CA GLY A 220 27.88 12.08 0.83
C GLY A 220 26.82 12.85 0.05
N LEU A 221 26.23 12.25 -0.98
CA LEU A 221 25.13 12.87 -1.74
C LEU A 221 23.89 13.10 -0.86
N LEU A 222 23.46 12.10 -0.08
CA LEU A 222 22.32 12.22 0.83
C LEU A 222 22.58 13.29 1.91
N ALA A 223 23.80 13.34 2.45
CA ALA A 223 24.19 14.39 3.40
C ALA A 223 24.16 15.80 2.77
N ASP A 224 24.59 15.95 1.52
CA ASP A 224 24.49 17.22 0.79
C ASP A 224 23.02 17.64 0.60
N MET A 225 22.14 16.70 0.28
CA MET A 225 20.69 16.96 0.17
C MET A 225 20.12 17.42 1.52
N HIS A 226 20.41 16.71 2.60
CA HIS A 226 19.97 17.09 3.94
C HIS A 226 20.51 18.46 4.39
N SER A 227 21.77 18.79 4.05
CA SER A 227 22.35 20.10 4.36
C SER A 227 21.59 21.27 3.73
N GLN A 228 20.83 20.99 2.68
CA GLN A 228 19.99 21.96 1.98
C GLN A 228 18.50 21.81 2.33
N ASN A 229 18.19 21.05 3.38
CA ASN A 229 16.83 20.77 3.89
C ASN A 229 15.93 19.94 2.96
N PHE A 230 16.48 19.18 2.01
CA PHE A 230 15.71 18.21 1.28
C PHE A 230 15.49 16.95 2.10
N LYS A 231 14.31 16.36 1.96
CA LYS A 231 14.06 14.97 2.29
C LYS A 231 14.38 14.09 1.09
N THR A 232 14.82 12.86 1.35
CA THR A 232 15.28 11.94 0.32
C THR A 232 14.42 10.68 0.28
N ALA A 233 14.09 10.23 -0.91
CA ALA A 233 13.37 8.98 -1.12
C ALA A 233 13.99 8.18 -2.26
N LEU A 234 13.96 6.86 -2.12
CA LEU A 234 14.34 5.94 -3.19
C LEU A 234 13.11 5.28 -3.78
N ASN A 235 13.08 5.18 -5.10
CA ASN A 235 12.07 4.42 -5.84
C ASN A 235 12.34 2.92 -5.70
N LEU A 236 11.30 2.14 -5.42
CA LEU A 236 11.37 0.69 -5.25
C LEU A 236 10.42 -0.04 -6.20
N HIS A 237 10.94 -1.10 -6.81
CA HIS A 237 10.19 -2.09 -7.58
C HIS A 237 10.45 -3.48 -7.01
N PRO A 238 9.83 -3.89 -5.92
CA PRO A 238 10.24 -5.04 -5.13
C PRO A 238 9.90 -6.41 -5.72
N ALA A 239 9.09 -6.46 -6.78
CA ALA A 239 8.44 -7.69 -7.25
C ALA A 239 9.39 -8.85 -7.59
N ASP A 240 10.58 -8.56 -8.12
CA ASP A 240 11.53 -9.62 -8.52
C ASP A 240 12.35 -10.19 -7.34
N GLY A 241 12.14 -9.65 -6.13
CA GLY A 241 12.82 -10.14 -4.92
C GLY A 241 14.27 -9.69 -4.80
N ILE A 242 15.11 -10.47 -4.15
CA ILE A 242 16.52 -10.15 -3.89
C ILE A 242 17.39 -11.09 -4.69
N ASN A 243 18.09 -10.55 -5.69
CA ASN A 243 18.91 -11.34 -6.61
C ASN A 243 20.40 -11.30 -6.22
N GLU A 244 21.08 -12.44 -6.34
CA GLU A 244 22.48 -12.61 -6.00
C GLU A 244 23.43 -11.74 -6.86
N ILE A 245 23.09 -11.52 -8.14
CA ILE A 245 23.94 -10.76 -9.06
C ILE A 245 23.86 -9.27 -8.77
N GLU A 246 22.67 -8.76 -8.56
CA GLU A 246 22.43 -7.32 -8.35
C GLU A 246 22.75 -6.86 -6.93
N SER A 247 22.52 -7.74 -5.94
CA SER A 247 22.63 -7.40 -4.54
C SER A 247 23.31 -8.55 -3.75
N PRO A 248 24.56 -8.91 -4.08
CA PRO A 248 25.21 -10.11 -3.55
C PRO A 248 25.34 -10.12 -2.03
N ALA A 249 25.61 -8.98 -1.41
CA ALA A 249 25.74 -8.88 0.03
C ALA A 249 24.40 -9.10 0.74
N TYR A 250 23.36 -8.42 0.30
CA TYR A 250 22.01 -8.56 0.84
C TYR A 250 21.44 -9.96 0.59
N PHE A 251 21.63 -10.50 -0.62
CA PHE A 251 21.24 -11.87 -0.93
C PHE A 251 21.90 -12.88 0.01
N SER A 252 23.22 -12.79 0.20
CA SER A 252 23.96 -13.71 1.06
C SER A 252 23.47 -13.64 2.51
N GLN A 253 23.28 -12.43 3.04
CA GLN A 253 22.84 -12.24 4.41
C GLN A 253 21.39 -12.73 4.60
N MET A 254 20.47 -12.36 3.72
CA MET A 254 19.08 -12.80 3.81
C MET A 254 18.93 -14.30 3.61
N ARG A 255 19.70 -14.91 2.67
CA ARG A 255 19.71 -16.36 2.49
C ARG A 255 20.11 -17.08 3.78
N LYS A 256 21.10 -16.57 4.49
CA LYS A 256 21.52 -17.10 5.79
C LYS A 256 20.42 -16.95 6.84
N ASP A 257 19.86 -15.76 6.99
CA ASP A 257 18.80 -15.46 7.96
C ASP A 257 17.55 -16.32 7.76
N LEU A 258 17.22 -16.57 6.50
CA LEU A 258 16.02 -17.32 6.11
C LEU A 258 16.27 -18.84 5.97
N ASN A 259 17.49 -19.33 6.25
CA ASN A 259 17.87 -20.73 6.07
C ASN A 259 17.55 -21.26 4.65
N GLY A 260 17.71 -20.40 3.63
CA GLY A 260 17.43 -20.73 2.24
C GLY A 260 15.95 -20.82 1.87
N LYS A 261 15.01 -20.44 2.75
CA LYS A 261 13.60 -20.28 2.38
C LYS A 261 13.42 -19.26 1.27
N TYR A 262 12.34 -19.38 0.52
CA TYR A 262 11.95 -18.50 -0.59
C TYR A 262 12.93 -18.44 -1.75
N LEU A 263 13.96 -19.29 -1.76
CA LEU A 263 14.98 -19.33 -2.78
C LEU A 263 14.48 -20.01 -4.06
N GLU A 264 14.64 -19.33 -5.19
CA GLU A 264 14.41 -19.87 -6.52
C GLU A 264 15.60 -19.50 -7.42
N GLY A 265 16.44 -20.48 -7.76
CA GLY A 265 17.70 -20.23 -8.43
C GLY A 265 18.62 -19.33 -7.58
N ASN A 266 19.01 -18.20 -8.13
CA ASN A 266 19.84 -17.19 -7.48
C ASN A 266 19.02 -15.97 -6.97
N THR A 267 17.73 -16.18 -6.67
CA THR A 267 16.84 -15.11 -6.22
C THR A 267 16.05 -15.56 -4.99
N ILE A 268 16.03 -14.73 -3.95
CA ILE A 268 15.07 -14.85 -2.85
C ILE A 268 13.81 -14.14 -3.29
N LYS A 269 12.73 -14.90 -3.48
CA LYS A 269 11.46 -14.38 -3.96
C LYS A 269 10.87 -13.35 -3.01
N TRP A 270 10.22 -12.34 -3.57
CA TRP A 270 9.46 -11.37 -2.79
C TRP A 270 8.37 -12.08 -1.98
N SER A 271 8.41 -11.94 -0.67
CA SER A 271 7.61 -12.74 0.26
C SER A 271 7.22 -11.93 1.51
N LEU A 272 6.83 -10.68 1.31
CA LEU A 272 6.52 -9.75 2.40
C LEU A 272 5.32 -10.19 3.27
N ASP A 273 4.56 -11.15 2.82
CA ASP A 273 3.47 -11.79 3.57
C ASP A 273 3.93 -12.78 4.67
N TYR A 274 5.25 -13.01 4.79
CA TYR A 274 5.83 -13.83 5.84
C TYR A 274 6.68 -13.01 6.82
N THR A 275 6.46 -13.20 8.11
CA THR A 275 7.10 -12.42 9.18
C THR A 275 8.62 -12.56 9.21
N ASP A 276 9.14 -13.76 8.94
CA ASP A 276 10.59 -14.00 8.90
C ASP A 276 11.25 -13.28 7.71
N PHE A 277 10.63 -13.30 6.53
CA PHE A 277 11.10 -12.55 5.39
C PHE A 277 11.08 -11.04 5.69
N THR A 278 9.96 -10.52 6.17
CA THR A 278 9.79 -9.09 6.51
C THR A 278 10.85 -8.63 7.48
N LYS A 279 11.06 -9.36 8.59
CA LYS A 279 12.10 -9.02 9.58
C LYS A 279 13.51 -9.02 8.98
N SER A 280 13.83 -10.00 8.15
CA SER A 280 15.15 -10.08 7.50
C SER A 280 15.34 -8.96 6.46
N PHE A 281 14.33 -8.69 5.64
CA PHE A 281 14.35 -7.65 4.62
C PHE A 281 14.52 -6.26 5.23
N PHE A 282 13.69 -5.89 6.20
CA PHE A 282 13.81 -4.59 6.84
C PHE A 282 15.14 -4.41 7.58
N ARG A 283 15.59 -5.42 8.31
CA ARG A 283 16.87 -5.35 9.03
C ARG A 283 18.07 -5.18 8.11
N ASN A 284 18.14 -5.96 7.03
CA ASN A 284 19.35 -6.04 6.23
C ASN A 284 19.39 -5.04 5.07
N ILE A 285 18.24 -4.62 4.54
CA ILE A 285 18.17 -3.76 3.36
C ILE A 285 17.63 -2.37 3.74
N ILE A 286 16.41 -2.32 4.23
CA ILE A 286 15.73 -1.04 4.44
C ILE A 286 16.46 -0.20 5.51
N ARG A 287 16.77 -0.80 6.67
CA ARG A 287 17.46 -0.09 7.78
C ARG A 287 18.91 0.28 7.42
N ASP A 288 19.54 -0.48 6.55
CA ASP A 288 20.89 -0.15 6.07
C ASP A 288 20.87 1.16 5.28
N HIS A 289 20.01 1.27 4.27
CA HIS A 289 19.85 2.51 3.50
C HIS A 289 19.32 3.68 4.33
N GLU A 290 18.40 3.44 5.25
CA GLU A 290 17.94 4.47 6.18
C GLU A 290 19.07 5.00 7.07
N SER A 291 20.00 4.13 7.49
CA SER A 291 21.21 4.54 8.23
C SER A 291 22.18 5.36 7.40
N GLU A 292 22.09 5.26 6.09
CA GLU A 292 22.88 6.04 5.13
C GLU A 292 22.30 7.43 4.83
N GLY A 293 21.02 7.65 5.19
CA GLY A 293 20.34 8.94 5.02
C GLY A 293 19.09 8.91 4.17
N VAL A 294 18.52 7.75 3.85
CA VAL A 294 17.22 7.66 3.19
C VAL A 294 16.10 7.97 4.19
N ASP A 295 15.27 8.98 3.91
CA ASP A 295 14.20 9.38 4.81
C ASP A 295 12.95 8.52 4.68
N PHE A 296 12.55 8.16 3.45
CA PHE A 296 11.37 7.34 3.20
C PHE A 296 11.43 6.64 1.84
N TRP A 297 10.37 5.89 1.47
CA TRP A 297 10.37 4.96 0.37
C TRP A 297 9.21 5.22 -0.59
N TRP A 298 9.47 5.14 -1.89
CA TRP A 298 8.46 5.15 -2.92
C TRP A 298 8.26 3.73 -3.45
N LEU A 299 7.15 3.08 -3.08
CA LEU A 299 6.72 1.79 -3.63
C LEU A 299 6.04 2.02 -4.97
N ASP A 300 6.69 1.65 -6.05
CA ASP A 300 6.19 1.86 -7.39
C ASP A 300 5.30 0.69 -7.87
N TRP A 301 4.77 0.79 -9.07
CA TRP A 301 3.67 0.00 -9.60
C TRP A 301 3.97 -1.47 -9.92
N GLN A 302 5.21 -1.89 -9.98
CA GLN A 302 5.62 -3.25 -10.36
C GLN A 302 5.57 -4.27 -9.21
N GLN A 303 4.50 -4.24 -8.44
CA GLN A 303 4.19 -5.25 -7.45
C GLN A 303 3.19 -6.23 -8.06
N TYR A 304 3.19 -7.47 -7.60
CA TYR A 304 2.18 -8.44 -8.03
C TYR A 304 0.78 -7.99 -7.61
N LEU A 305 -0.25 -8.36 -8.37
CA LEU A 305 -1.65 -8.12 -7.96
C LEU A 305 -1.95 -8.80 -6.62
N THR A 306 -1.33 -9.96 -6.41
CA THR A 306 -1.47 -10.75 -5.18
C THR A 306 -0.13 -11.29 -4.76
N SER A 307 0.03 -11.55 -3.46
CA SER A 307 1.22 -12.20 -2.95
C SER A 307 1.52 -13.49 -3.72
N PRO A 308 2.76 -13.70 -4.16
CA PRO A 308 3.14 -14.87 -4.96
C PRO A 308 2.96 -16.19 -4.21
N TYR A 309 2.99 -16.20 -2.89
CA TYR A 309 2.89 -17.42 -2.07
C TYR A 309 1.48 -17.66 -1.52
N THR A 310 0.91 -16.70 -0.82
CA THR A 310 -0.45 -16.86 -0.26
C THR A 310 -1.52 -16.69 -1.31
N LYS A 311 -1.27 -15.89 -2.34
CA LYS A 311 -2.23 -15.51 -3.40
C LYS A 311 -3.55 -14.95 -2.87
N ALA A 312 -3.54 -14.53 -1.62
CA ALA A 312 -4.72 -14.12 -0.88
C ALA A 312 -4.68 -12.63 -0.56
N LEU A 313 -3.49 -12.07 -0.43
CA LEU A 313 -3.28 -10.66 -0.09
C LEU A 313 -3.14 -9.82 -1.35
N SER A 314 -3.81 -8.67 -1.39
CA SER A 314 -3.51 -7.62 -2.35
C SER A 314 -2.13 -7.07 -2.04
N GLU A 315 -1.16 -7.22 -2.96
CA GLU A 315 0.23 -6.87 -2.71
C GLU A 315 0.41 -5.37 -2.45
N THR A 316 -0.27 -4.52 -3.20
CA THR A 316 -0.21 -3.07 -2.99
C THR A 316 -0.67 -2.67 -1.58
N PHE A 317 -1.79 -3.22 -1.13
CA PHE A 317 -2.28 -2.97 0.23
C PHE A 317 -1.33 -3.49 1.29
N TRP A 318 -0.81 -4.70 1.06
CA TRP A 318 0.05 -5.36 2.01
C TRP A 318 1.41 -4.66 2.15
N CYS A 319 2.04 -4.30 1.03
CA CYS A 319 3.27 -3.51 1.03
C CYS A 319 3.07 -2.18 1.78
N ASN A 320 2.02 -1.44 1.47
CA ASN A 320 1.73 -0.18 2.17
C ASN A 320 1.50 -0.40 3.67
N HIS A 321 0.74 -1.43 4.05
CA HIS A 321 0.51 -1.77 5.46
C HIS A 321 1.82 -2.05 6.20
N VAL A 322 2.68 -2.89 5.62
CA VAL A 322 3.93 -3.28 6.26
C VAL A 322 4.91 -2.11 6.33
N PHE A 323 5.15 -1.40 5.23
CA PHE A 323 6.08 -0.25 5.20
C PHE A 323 5.63 0.87 6.13
N PHE A 324 4.33 1.17 6.19
CA PHE A 324 3.78 2.17 7.11
C PHE A 324 4.05 1.81 8.58
N ASN A 325 3.76 0.56 8.97
CA ASN A 325 3.97 0.13 10.35
C ASN A 325 5.46 0.05 10.71
N GLU A 326 6.32 -0.37 9.78
CA GLU A 326 7.76 -0.36 9.98
C GLU A 326 8.34 1.05 10.08
N ALA A 327 7.78 2.03 9.34
CA ALA A 327 8.17 3.43 9.45
C ALA A 327 7.79 4.03 10.81
N ILE A 328 6.61 3.71 11.36
CA ILE A 328 6.19 4.14 12.70
C ILE A 328 7.19 3.67 13.77
N LYS A 329 7.62 2.42 13.72
CA LYS A 329 8.61 1.89 14.67
C LYS A 329 9.95 2.65 14.69
N ARG A 330 10.29 3.27 13.55
CA ARG A 330 11.50 4.09 13.45
C ARG A 330 11.32 5.48 14.07
N ALA A 331 10.09 5.98 14.08
CA ALA A 331 9.79 7.32 14.59
C ALA A 331 9.72 7.38 16.13
N ASP A 332 9.54 6.23 16.78
CA ASP A 332 9.54 6.07 18.24
C ASP A 332 10.97 5.81 18.77
#